data_4feab7da3921acc7d9dd8db1d47c2e10
#
_entry.id   4feab7da3921acc7d9dd8db1d47c2e10
#
_cell.length_a   1.000
_cell.length_b   1.000
_cell.length_c   1.000
_cell.angle_alpha   90.00
_cell.angle_beta   90.00
_cell.angle_gamma   90.00
#
_symmetry.space_group_name_H-M   'P 1'
#
loop_
_entity.id
_entity.type
_entity.pdbx_description
1 polymer ?
#
loop_
_entity_poly.entity_id
_entity_poly.type
_entity_poly.pdbx_seq_one_letter_code
_entity_poly.pdbx_strand_id
1 'polypeptide(L)'
;MKFVNLGRTELKVTDFCLGTMTWGEQTDEVDAHKQIEMSLDAGINFIDTAEMYPVCPLRAETTGDTERILGNWLGKNLQKRKELVIATKISGKGYKNVRNGKGIFP
;
A
#
# COMPACT_ATOMS: atom_id res chain seq x y z
N MET A 1 16.82 3.65 12.98
CA MET A 1 16.01 3.99 11.79
C MET A 1 16.16 5.47 11.49
N LYS A 2 16.33 5.81 10.24
CA LYS A 2 16.59 7.19 9.82
C LYS A 2 15.43 7.74 9.03
N PHE A 3 15.24 9.06 9.10
CA PHE A 3 14.36 9.76 8.17
C PHE A 3 15.18 10.36 7.05
N VAL A 4 14.69 10.24 5.83
CA VAL A 4 15.33 10.79 4.64
C VAL A 4 14.29 11.54 3.82
N ASN A 5 14.71 12.45 2.97
CA ASN A 5 13.81 13.07 2.02
C ASN A 5 13.49 12.07 0.91
N LEU A 6 12.23 12.00 0.52
CA LEU A 6 11.84 11.18 -0.63
C LEU A 6 12.27 11.91 -1.90
N GLY A 7 13.41 11.50 -2.44
CA GLY A 7 13.99 12.14 -3.60
C GLY A 7 14.26 13.62 -3.37
N ARG A 8 13.76 14.45 -4.27
CA ARG A 8 13.92 15.91 -4.19
C ARG A 8 12.74 16.60 -3.51
N THR A 9 11.86 15.82 -2.92
CA THR A 9 10.65 16.37 -2.26
C THR A 9 10.97 16.76 -0.83
N GLU A 10 10.03 17.47 -0.19
CA GLU A 10 10.12 17.80 1.22
C GLU A 10 9.55 16.70 2.12
N LEU A 11 9.03 15.60 1.52
CA LEU A 11 8.47 14.51 2.29
C LEU A 11 9.56 13.77 3.03
N LYS A 12 9.38 13.65 4.34
CA LYS A 12 10.29 12.89 5.20
C LYS A 12 9.73 11.49 5.40
N VAL A 13 10.49 10.50 4.98
CA VAL A 13 10.11 9.10 5.12
C VAL A 13 11.19 8.33 5.85
N THR A 14 10.78 7.27 6.54
CA THR A 14 11.76 6.35 7.14
C THR A 14 12.50 5.59 6.04
N ASP A 15 13.74 5.20 6.32
CA ASP A 15 14.53 4.40 5.39
C ASP A 15 14.01 2.96 5.27
N PHE A 16 13.14 2.53 6.19
CA PHE A 16 12.35 1.30 6.06
C PHE A 16 10.94 1.64 5.60
N CYS A 17 10.39 0.79 4.74
CA CYS A 17 9.07 0.97 4.17
C CYS A 17 8.28 -0.32 4.34
N LEU A 18 7.02 -0.24 4.74
CA LEU A 18 6.14 -1.40 4.84
C LEU A 18 5.60 -1.73 3.46
N GLY A 19 5.96 -2.92 2.93
CA GLY A 19 5.37 -3.45 1.71
C GLY A 19 4.06 -4.17 1.98
N THR A 20 3.17 -4.21 1.00
CA THR A 20 1.81 -4.70 1.21
C THR A 20 1.32 -5.68 0.14
N MET A 21 2.16 -6.12 -0.77
CA MET A 21 1.72 -6.85 -1.97
C MET A 21 1.05 -8.20 -1.71
N THR A 22 1.11 -8.72 -0.48
CA THR A 22 0.49 -10.02 -0.15
C THR A 22 -0.83 -9.88 0.60
N TRP A 23 -1.23 -8.66 0.95
CA TRP A 23 -2.44 -8.44 1.74
C TRP A 23 -3.69 -8.73 0.90
N GLY A 24 -4.48 -9.68 1.36
CA GLY A 24 -5.66 -10.14 0.66
C GLY A 24 -5.52 -11.54 0.07
N GLU A 25 -4.30 -12.07 0.02
CA GLU A 25 -4.04 -13.45 -0.39
C GLU A 25 -3.28 -14.20 0.69
N GLN A 26 -1.96 -14.01 0.77
CA GLN A 26 -1.15 -14.72 1.78
C GLN A 26 -1.32 -14.13 3.17
N THR A 27 -1.74 -12.88 3.28
CA THR A 27 -1.94 -12.16 4.54
C THR A 27 -3.38 -11.69 4.61
N ASP A 28 -4.11 -12.09 5.65
CA ASP A 28 -5.49 -11.63 5.80
C ASP A 28 -5.55 -10.21 6.39
N GLU A 29 -6.75 -9.66 6.44
CA GLU A 29 -6.94 -8.27 6.87
C GLU A 29 -6.51 -8.05 8.32
N VAL A 30 -6.78 -9.02 9.21
CA VAL A 30 -6.40 -8.91 10.62
C VAL A 30 -4.88 -8.82 10.76
N ASP A 31 -4.17 -9.71 10.09
CA ASP A 31 -2.71 -9.71 10.14
C ASP A 31 -2.11 -8.49 9.44
N ALA A 32 -2.72 -8.05 8.34
CA ALA A 32 -2.30 -6.83 7.66
C ALA A 32 -2.40 -5.62 8.60
N HIS A 33 -3.51 -5.48 9.31
CA HIS A 33 -3.69 -4.39 10.27
C HIS A 33 -2.67 -4.47 11.40
N LYS A 34 -2.34 -5.67 11.87
CA LYS A 34 -1.27 -5.85 12.87
C LYS A 34 0.08 -5.39 12.33
N GLN A 35 0.36 -5.66 11.06
CA GLN A 35 1.61 -5.22 10.44
C GLN A 35 1.70 -3.70 10.40
N ILE A 36 0.59 -3.01 10.13
CA ILE A 36 0.56 -1.54 10.17
C ILE A 36 0.87 -1.05 11.59
N GLU A 37 0.19 -1.62 12.60
CA GLU A 37 0.39 -1.23 13.99
C GLU A 37 1.83 -1.44 14.44
N MET A 38 2.40 -2.61 14.11
CA MET A 38 3.78 -2.92 14.45
C MET A 38 4.77 -1.98 13.78
N SER A 39 4.50 -1.63 12.51
CA SER A 39 5.35 -0.71 11.76
C SER A 39 5.33 0.69 12.37
N LEU A 40 4.15 1.17 12.73
CA LEU A 40 4.02 2.47 13.40
C LEU A 40 4.72 2.46 14.76
N ASP A 41 4.56 1.39 15.53
CA ASP A 41 5.23 1.27 16.83
C ASP A 41 6.75 1.28 16.69
N ALA A 42 7.27 0.76 15.58
CA ALA A 42 8.70 0.78 15.28
C ALA A 42 9.16 2.12 14.69
N GLY A 43 8.25 3.05 14.45
CA GLY A 43 8.57 4.37 13.92
C GLY A 43 8.52 4.49 12.40
N ILE A 44 8.11 3.45 11.69
CA ILE A 44 7.98 3.47 10.23
C ILE A 44 6.78 4.33 9.85
N ASN A 45 6.98 5.28 8.95
CA ASN A 45 5.89 6.16 8.47
C ASN A 45 5.60 5.99 6.98
N PHE A 46 6.22 5.02 6.33
CA PHE A 46 6.18 4.87 4.87
C PHE A 46 5.58 3.52 4.51
N ILE A 47 4.52 3.55 3.69
CA ILE A 47 3.81 2.34 3.25
C ILE A 47 3.76 2.35 1.73
N ASP A 48 4.12 1.23 1.10
CA ASP A 48 4.07 1.05 -0.35
C ASP A 48 2.95 0.09 -0.71
N THR A 49 2.10 0.50 -1.62
CA THR A 49 0.99 -0.32 -2.12
C THR A 49 0.85 -0.14 -3.63
N ALA A 50 -0.17 -0.74 -4.22
CA ALA A 50 -0.50 -0.57 -5.65
C ALA A 50 -1.96 -0.90 -5.87
N GLU A 51 -2.55 -0.28 -6.89
CA GLU A 51 -3.96 -0.54 -7.18
C GLU A 51 -4.23 -1.98 -7.60
N MET A 52 -3.24 -2.68 -8.18
CA MET A 52 -3.42 -4.06 -8.62
C MET A 52 -3.16 -5.09 -7.53
N TYR A 53 -2.60 -4.69 -6.38
CA TYR A 53 -2.26 -5.65 -5.32
C TYR A 53 -3.52 -6.30 -4.74
N PRO A 54 -3.46 -7.58 -4.29
CA PRO A 54 -2.24 -8.38 -4.08
C PRO A 54 -1.76 -9.08 -5.34
N VAL A 55 -0.47 -9.42 -5.33
CA VAL A 55 0.16 -10.29 -6.30
C VAL A 55 0.74 -11.49 -5.56
N CYS A 56 0.97 -12.61 -6.25
CA CYS A 56 1.49 -13.84 -5.62
C CYS A 56 0.44 -14.56 -4.77
N PRO A 57 -0.68 -15.02 -5.35
CA PRO A 57 -0.98 -15.00 -6.78
C PRO A 57 -1.67 -13.73 -7.23
N LEU A 58 -1.64 -13.51 -8.52
CA LEU A 58 -2.36 -12.43 -9.18
C LEU A 58 -3.68 -12.99 -9.68
N ARG A 59 -4.79 -12.59 -9.07
CA ARG A 59 -6.12 -13.12 -9.40
C ARG A 59 -7.13 -11.98 -9.52
N ALA A 60 -8.07 -12.15 -10.45
CA ALA A 60 -9.14 -11.16 -10.64
C ALA A 60 -9.98 -10.97 -9.36
N GLU A 61 -10.20 -12.06 -8.61
CA GLU A 61 -11.07 -12.07 -7.44
C GLU A 61 -10.55 -11.19 -6.31
N THR A 62 -9.23 -10.99 -6.24
CA THR A 62 -8.60 -10.24 -5.14
C THR A 62 -7.95 -8.94 -5.59
N THR A 63 -7.93 -8.64 -6.89
CA THR A 63 -7.34 -7.39 -7.39
C THR A 63 -7.98 -6.19 -6.70
N GLY A 64 -7.15 -5.34 -6.12
CA GLY A 64 -7.61 -4.15 -5.39
C GLY A 64 -7.83 -4.37 -3.90
N ASP A 65 -7.76 -5.62 -3.43
CA ASP A 65 -8.04 -5.93 -2.02
C ASP A 65 -7.01 -5.32 -1.08
N THR A 66 -5.76 -5.22 -1.49
CA THR A 66 -4.71 -4.65 -0.63
C THR A 66 -5.03 -3.21 -0.26
N GLU A 67 -5.39 -2.38 -1.24
CA GLU A 67 -5.73 -0.98 -0.95
C GLU A 67 -7.03 -0.86 -0.16
N ARG A 68 -7.98 -1.78 -0.38
CA ARG A 68 -9.21 -1.80 0.40
C ARG A 68 -8.91 -2.13 1.87
N ILE A 69 -8.03 -3.11 2.12
CA ILE A 69 -7.60 -3.48 3.48
C ILE A 69 -6.92 -2.30 4.16
N LEU A 70 -6.01 -1.64 3.46
CA LEU A 70 -5.35 -0.44 3.99
C LEU A 70 -6.36 0.67 4.27
N GLY A 71 -7.30 0.87 3.35
CA GLY A 71 -8.36 1.87 3.51
C GLY A 71 -9.24 1.60 4.72
N ASN A 72 -9.56 0.33 4.99
CA ASN A 72 -10.33 -0.03 6.17
C ASN A 72 -9.60 0.35 7.47
N TRP A 73 -8.29 0.13 7.51
CA TRP A 73 -7.50 0.55 8.67
C TRP A 73 -7.47 2.08 8.81
N LEU A 74 -7.24 2.78 7.71
CA LEU A 74 -7.22 4.24 7.71
C LEU A 74 -8.54 4.82 8.18
N GLY A 75 -9.66 4.23 7.75
CA GLY A 75 -10.98 4.69 8.15
C GLY A 75 -11.23 4.59 9.65
N LYS A 76 -10.58 3.64 10.31
CA LYS A 76 -10.66 3.45 11.77
C LYS A 76 -9.61 4.27 12.53
N ASN A 77 -8.66 4.89 11.83
CA ASN A 77 -7.51 5.56 12.42
C ASN A 77 -7.23 6.88 11.70
N LEU A 78 -8.27 7.66 11.44
CA LEU A 78 -8.19 8.90 10.66
C LEU A 78 -7.14 9.87 11.21
N GLN A 79 -7.01 9.93 12.54
CA GLN A 79 -6.06 10.83 13.18
C GLN A 79 -4.61 10.46 12.87
N LYS A 80 -4.35 9.23 12.45
CA LYS A 80 -2.99 8.78 12.13
C LYS A 80 -2.61 8.99 10.66
N ARG A 81 -3.58 9.36 9.81
CA ARG A 81 -3.31 9.50 8.35
C ARG A 81 -2.21 10.51 8.07
N LYS A 82 -2.18 11.61 8.78
CA LYS A 82 -1.20 12.69 8.57
C LYS A 82 0.22 12.28 8.96
N GLU A 83 0.37 11.21 9.74
CA GLU A 83 1.67 10.70 10.14
C GLU A 83 2.27 9.75 9.12
N LEU A 84 1.49 9.38 8.09
CA LEU A 84 1.88 8.37 7.12
C LEU A 84 2.11 8.97 5.75
N VAL A 85 3.13 8.46 5.07
CA VAL A 85 3.34 8.69 3.64
C VAL A 85 3.01 7.37 2.94
N ILE A 86 2.03 7.41 2.06
CA ILE A 86 1.56 6.22 1.35
C ILE A 86 1.88 6.40 -0.13
N ALA A 87 2.70 5.48 -0.65
CA ALA A 87 3.01 5.42 -2.07
C ALA A 87 2.14 4.36 -2.72
N THR A 88 1.55 4.69 -3.85
CA THR A 88 0.80 3.71 -4.64
C THR A 88 1.24 3.78 -6.10
N LYS A 89 0.75 2.84 -6.90
CA LYS A 89 1.12 2.70 -8.30
C LYS A 89 -0.13 2.54 -9.14
N ILE A 90 -0.11 3.13 -10.31
CA ILE A 90 -1.18 2.95 -11.30
C ILE A 90 -0.69 1.90 -12.28
N SER A 91 -1.50 0.86 -12.50
CA SER A 91 -1.13 -0.26 -13.36
C SER A 91 -1.02 0.21 -14.81
N GLY A 92 0.02 -0.30 -15.47
CA GLY A 92 0.24 -0.01 -16.86
C GLY A 92 -0.71 -0.77 -17.78
N LYS A 93 -0.49 -0.61 -19.07
CA LYS A 93 -1.25 -1.28 -20.11
C LYS A 93 -1.05 -2.79 -20.03
N GLY A 94 -2.12 -3.55 -20.30
CA GLY A 94 -2.05 -5.01 -20.42
C GLY A 94 -2.54 -5.77 -19.20
N TYR A 95 -2.77 -5.11 -18.08
CA TYR A 95 -3.28 -5.78 -16.88
C TYR A 95 -4.81 -5.78 -16.89
N LYS A 96 -5.40 -6.91 -17.30
CA LYS A 96 -6.82 -6.99 -17.64
C LYS A 96 -7.77 -6.70 -16.47
N ASN A 97 -7.34 -6.97 -15.24
CA ASN A 97 -8.19 -6.80 -14.07
C ASN A 97 -8.27 -5.35 -13.58
N VAL A 98 -7.52 -4.45 -14.20
CA VAL A 98 -7.55 -3.03 -13.91
C VAL A 98 -7.85 -2.29 -15.21
N ARG A 99 -8.95 -1.54 -15.23
CA ARG A 99 -9.40 -0.76 -16.38
C ARG A 99 -9.43 -1.54 -17.70
N ASN A 100 -9.75 -2.87 -17.62
CA ASN A 100 -9.79 -3.78 -18.76
C ASN A 100 -8.47 -3.79 -19.57
N GLY A 101 -7.36 -3.62 -18.89
CA GLY A 101 -6.04 -3.64 -19.52
C GLY A 101 -5.62 -2.36 -20.19
N LYS A 102 -6.40 -1.29 -20.05
CA LYS A 102 -6.04 0.02 -20.60
C LYS A 102 -5.07 0.73 -19.67
N GLY A 103 -4.04 1.34 -20.24
CA GLY A 103 -3.14 2.20 -19.48
C GLY A 103 -3.79 3.55 -19.16
N ILE A 104 -3.01 4.40 -18.51
CA ILE A 104 -3.48 5.76 -18.17
C ILE A 104 -3.34 6.75 -19.35
N PHE A 105 -2.62 6.35 -20.38
CA PHE A 105 -2.49 7.16 -21.61
C PHE A 105 -3.36 6.58 -22.71
N PRO A 106 -3.91 7.41 -23.57
CA PRO A 106 -4.71 6.94 -24.69
C PRO A 106 -3.93 6.13 -25.69
#